data_7ad0314578dc451fe7a684849559ef1d
#
_entry.id   7ad0314578dc451fe7a684849559ef1d
#
_cell.length_a   1.000
_cell.length_b   1.000
_cell.length_c   1.000
_cell.angle_alpha   90.00
_cell.angle_beta   90.00
_cell.angle_gamma   90.00
#
_symmetry.space_group_name_H-M   'P 1'
#
loop_
_entity.id
_entity.type
_entity.pdbx_description
1 polymer ?
#
loop_
_entity_poly.entity_id
_entity_poly.type
_entity_poly.pdbx_seq_one_letter_code
_entity_poly.pdbx_strand_id
1 'polypeptide(L)'
;MRSSRWFIIGIVLFLLIMFVVESHLPKKFVWNPTFAQHDHQPLGCAVFDDVLKSSLPDGYSLSRKTFYQFAADSDSCRSILVITQHVNLVEADLNALLDLAQRGNKILIAASSFSTSLSDTLGFDNSYAYFNPRRMKEYAGNLLERDSVCWIGDSAVYDKRTFRFYPHLCGIYFTKYDSLSLPLATSRIDSMQMFNDSLPDCFPPVALSRPVGSGEIVLVTTPLLFTNYGMLDGDNAAYLFRLLSHLKGLPVVRTEAYGVGAQVEVSPFRYFLSQRPLRWALYLTMLVLVLFMVFTARRRQRAIPVIREPANRNLEFAELIGTLYYQKKNHADLVRKKFIYFAESLRRNIQVDVEDDSDDNALSRRISRKTGTD
;
A
#
# COMPACT_ATOMS: atom_id res chain seq x y z
N MET A 1 27.65 28.22 -3.08
CA MET A 1 27.52 27.10 -2.13
C MET A 1 26.78 27.42 -0.82
N ARG A 2 26.84 28.62 -0.25
CA ARG A 2 26.07 28.97 0.98
C ARG A 2 24.54 28.98 0.76
N SER A 3 24.05 29.51 -0.33
CA SER A 3 22.60 29.59 -0.64
C SER A 3 21.91 28.23 -0.75
N SER A 4 22.58 27.20 -1.26
CA SER A 4 22.03 25.85 -1.39
C SER A 4 21.85 25.17 -0.02
N ARG A 5 22.70 25.43 0.97
CA ARG A 5 22.59 24.86 2.32
C ARG A 5 21.39 25.43 3.07
N TRP A 6 21.16 26.73 2.99
CA TRP A 6 19.99 27.38 3.60
C TRP A 6 18.67 26.88 3.00
N PHE A 7 18.65 26.62 1.71
CA PHE A 7 17.47 26.06 1.03
C PHE A 7 17.17 24.63 1.51
N ILE A 8 18.19 23.77 1.65
CA ILE A 8 18.04 22.42 2.18
C ILE A 8 17.55 22.45 3.63
N ILE A 9 18.14 23.33 4.48
CA ILE A 9 17.71 23.50 5.87
C ILE A 9 16.26 23.96 5.93
N GLY A 10 15.84 24.89 5.05
CA GLY A 10 14.45 25.35 4.97
C GLY A 10 13.47 24.20 4.62
N ILE A 11 13.84 23.35 3.68
CA ILE A 11 13.00 22.17 3.33
C ILE A 11 12.91 21.20 4.49
N VAL A 12 14.02 20.87 5.13
CA VAL A 12 14.04 19.95 6.27
C VAL A 12 13.21 20.50 7.43
N LEU A 13 13.33 21.79 7.72
CA LEU A 13 12.57 22.46 8.76
C LEU A 13 11.07 22.45 8.43
N PHE A 14 10.70 22.74 7.19
CA PHE A 14 9.30 22.70 6.73
C PHE A 14 8.70 21.30 6.86
N LEU A 15 9.43 20.26 6.47
CA LEU A 15 8.99 18.88 6.60
C LEU A 15 8.85 18.47 8.07
N LEU A 16 9.75 18.92 8.92
CA LEU A 16 9.70 18.66 10.36
C LEU A 16 8.48 19.34 10.99
N ILE A 17 8.21 20.60 10.62
CA ILE A 17 7.00 21.31 11.06
C ILE A 17 5.73 20.58 10.57
N MET A 18 5.67 20.19 9.30
CA MET A 18 4.54 19.40 8.78
C MET A 18 4.34 18.09 9.54
N PHE A 19 5.41 17.37 9.84
CA PHE A 19 5.34 16.14 10.63
C PHE A 19 4.80 16.38 12.04
N VAL A 20 5.28 17.43 12.71
CA VAL A 20 4.80 17.81 14.06
C VAL A 20 3.31 18.18 13.98
N VAL A 21 2.90 19.02 13.04
CA VAL A 21 1.49 19.40 12.88
C VAL A 21 0.62 18.17 12.62
N GLU A 22 1.03 17.26 11.73
CA GLU A 22 0.24 16.05 11.45
C GLU A 22 0.17 15.08 12.64
N SER A 23 1.23 15.00 13.46
CA SER A 23 1.24 14.15 14.65
C SER A 23 0.29 14.66 15.75
N HIS A 24 0.04 15.97 15.80
CA HIS A 24 -0.87 16.60 16.73
C HIS A 24 -2.31 16.75 16.23
N LEU A 25 -2.56 16.53 14.93
CA LEU A 25 -3.93 16.56 14.43
C LEU A 25 -4.73 15.37 14.97
N PRO A 26 -5.94 15.62 15.52
CA PRO A 26 -6.80 14.53 16.00
C PRO A 26 -7.12 13.57 14.86
N LYS A 27 -6.95 12.28 15.12
CA LYS A 27 -7.26 11.23 14.15
C LYS A 27 -8.76 11.28 13.85
N LYS A 28 -9.12 11.55 12.60
CA LYS A 28 -10.52 11.50 12.16
C LYS A 28 -11.01 10.06 12.20
N PHE A 29 -12.21 9.84 12.72
CA PHE A 29 -12.88 8.55 12.64
C PHE A 29 -13.20 8.21 11.19
N VAL A 30 -12.89 6.98 10.80
CA VAL A 30 -13.20 6.43 9.49
C VAL A 30 -14.34 5.44 9.68
N TRP A 31 -15.50 5.74 9.10
CA TRP A 31 -16.70 4.92 9.17
C TRP A 31 -16.74 3.86 8.06
N ASN A 32 -15.60 3.22 7.79
CA ASN A 32 -15.51 2.13 6.83
C ASN A 32 -15.43 0.81 7.60
N PRO A 33 -16.36 -0.15 7.39
CA PRO A 33 -16.34 -1.42 8.08
C PRO A 33 -15.12 -2.25 7.65
N THR A 34 -14.20 -2.42 8.56
CA THR A 34 -12.99 -3.25 8.34
C THR A 34 -13.10 -4.61 8.99
N PHE A 35 -13.80 -4.68 10.13
CA PHE A 35 -13.89 -5.85 11.01
C PHE A 35 -12.54 -6.44 11.42
N ALA A 36 -11.45 -5.69 11.22
CA ALA A 36 -10.11 -6.17 11.50
C ALA A 36 -9.81 -6.14 13.02
N GLN A 37 -9.06 -7.16 13.49
CA GLN A 37 -8.68 -7.30 14.90
C GLN A 37 -7.81 -6.16 15.43
N HIS A 38 -7.02 -5.53 14.56
CA HIS A 38 -6.09 -4.44 14.95
C HIS A 38 -6.70 -3.05 14.76
N ASP A 39 -7.94 -2.98 14.29
CA ASP A 39 -8.56 -1.72 13.97
C ASP A 39 -9.35 -1.18 15.17
N HIS A 40 -8.82 -0.10 15.76
CA HIS A 40 -9.45 0.64 16.83
C HIS A 40 -10.46 1.70 16.34
N GLN A 41 -10.71 1.79 15.01
CA GLN A 41 -11.75 2.64 14.48
C GLN A 41 -13.14 2.15 14.90
N PRO A 42 -14.20 2.97 14.79
CA PRO A 42 -15.53 2.58 15.24
C PRO A 42 -16.04 1.26 14.67
N LEU A 43 -15.77 0.99 13.38
CA LEU A 43 -16.21 -0.23 12.69
C LEU A 43 -15.10 -1.28 12.53
N GLY A 44 -14.05 -1.24 13.36
CA GLY A 44 -13.11 -2.31 13.61
C GLY A 44 -13.58 -3.25 14.74
N CYS A 45 -12.84 -4.32 15.03
CA CYS A 45 -13.18 -5.31 16.05
C CYS A 45 -12.11 -5.49 17.15
N ALA A 46 -11.22 -4.51 17.36
CA ALA A 46 -10.14 -4.64 18.34
C ALA A 46 -10.67 -4.89 19.76
N VAL A 47 -11.67 -4.12 20.19
CA VAL A 47 -12.28 -4.27 21.53
C VAL A 47 -12.99 -5.61 21.66
N PHE A 48 -13.71 -6.05 20.63
CA PHE A 48 -14.40 -7.32 20.61
C PHE A 48 -13.41 -8.48 20.81
N ASP A 49 -12.33 -8.50 20.05
CA ASP A 49 -11.30 -9.55 20.13
C ASP A 49 -10.59 -9.56 21.49
N ASP A 50 -10.29 -8.40 22.06
CA ASP A 50 -9.65 -8.31 23.38
C ASP A 50 -10.58 -8.82 24.49
N VAL A 51 -11.86 -8.52 24.42
CA VAL A 51 -12.86 -9.05 25.36
C VAL A 51 -13.01 -10.57 25.22
N LEU A 52 -13.06 -11.10 24.01
CA LEU A 52 -13.16 -12.54 23.80
C LEU A 52 -11.94 -13.31 24.33
N LYS A 53 -10.73 -12.79 24.11
CA LYS A 53 -9.49 -13.38 24.66
C LYS A 53 -9.52 -13.53 26.17
N SER A 54 -10.15 -12.57 26.86
CA SER A 54 -10.22 -12.57 28.32
C SER A 54 -11.44 -13.32 28.88
N SER A 55 -12.52 -13.48 28.10
CA SER A 55 -13.81 -13.95 28.59
C SER A 55 -14.14 -15.40 28.24
N LEU A 56 -13.51 -15.96 27.19
CA LEU A 56 -13.82 -17.33 26.77
C LEU A 56 -12.96 -18.38 27.51
N PRO A 57 -13.59 -19.25 28.31
CA PRO A 57 -12.85 -20.25 29.11
C PRO A 57 -12.21 -21.34 28.24
N ASP A 58 -12.85 -21.66 27.11
CA ASP A 58 -12.40 -22.75 26.20
C ASP A 58 -11.30 -22.27 25.24
N GLY A 59 -10.89 -21.02 25.33
CA GLY A 59 -9.85 -20.40 24.54
C GLY A 59 -10.37 -19.70 23.30
N TYR A 60 -9.60 -18.67 22.88
CA TYR A 60 -9.86 -17.86 21.70
C TYR A 60 -8.59 -17.71 20.87
N SER A 61 -8.72 -17.91 19.55
CA SER A 61 -7.61 -17.73 18.63
C SER A 61 -8.08 -17.07 17.32
N LEU A 62 -7.13 -16.44 16.64
CA LEU A 62 -7.35 -15.80 15.34
C LEU A 62 -6.67 -16.62 14.24
N SER A 63 -7.34 -16.73 13.11
CA SER A 63 -6.87 -17.45 11.94
C SER A 63 -7.17 -16.69 10.64
N ARG A 64 -6.50 -17.07 9.56
CA ARG A 64 -6.82 -16.64 8.20
C ARG A 64 -7.14 -17.82 7.28
N LYS A 65 -7.50 -18.96 7.89
CA LYS A 65 -7.86 -20.17 7.14
C LYS A 65 -9.30 -20.08 6.66
N THR A 66 -9.56 -20.58 5.46
CA THR A 66 -10.91 -20.76 4.91
C THR A 66 -11.56 -22.02 5.50
N PHE A 67 -12.87 -22.22 5.30
CA PHE A 67 -13.55 -23.45 5.75
C PHE A 67 -12.91 -24.70 5.13
N TYR A 68 -12.54 -24.64 3.87
CA TYR A 68 -11.83 -25.74 3.20
C TYR A 68 -10.52 -26.10 3.90
N GLN A 69 -9.73 -25.10 4.29
CA GLN A 69 -8.49 -25.32 5.01
C GLN A 69 -8.73 -25.84 6.44
N PHE A 70 -9.79 -25.39 7.11
CA PHE A 70 -10.17 -25.95 8.41
C PHE A 70 -10.61 -27.40 8.32
N ALA A 71 -11.36 -27.78 7.28
CA ALA A 71 -11.78 -29.15 7.07
C ALA A 71 -10.62 -30.11 6.80
N ALA A 72 -9.53 -29.60 6.21
CA ALA A 72 -8.34 -30.36 5.91
C ALA A 72 -7.34 -30.49 7.11
N ASP A 73 -7.48 -29.62 8.13
CA ASP A 73 -6.42 -29.40 9.12
C ASP A 73 -6.47 -30.33 10.36
N SER A 74 -7.63 -30.82 10.77
CA SER A 74 -7.74 -31.78 11.91
C SER A 74 -9.16 -32.30 12.13
N ASP A 75 -9.27 -33.44 12.80
CA ASP A 75 -10.54 -34.02 13.24
C ASP A 75 -11.08 -33.41 14.57
N SER A 76 -10.39 -32.44 15.15
CA SER A 76 -10.84 -31.81 16.40
C SER A 76 -11.96 -30.81 16.15
N CYS A 77 -13.08 -30.99 16.85
CA CYS A 77 -14.19 -30.04 16.82
C CYS A 77 -13.77 -28.70 17.40
N ARG A 78 -14.23 -27.64 16.76
CA ARG A 78 -14.00 -26.24 17.17
C ARG A 78 -15.20 -25.37 16.85
N SER A 79 -15.26 -24.21 17.45
CA SER A 79 -16.22 -23.17 17.11
C SER A 79 -15.60 -22.14 16.18
N ILE A 80 -16.18 -21.94 15.01
CA ILE A 80 -15.65 -21.03 13.99
C ILE A 80 -16.52 -19.78 13.94
N LEU A 81 -15.87 -18.62 14.09
CA LEU A 81 -16.52 -17.31 14.05
C LEU A 81 -16.06 -16.54 12.81
N VAL A 82 -17.01 -16.09 11.99
CA VAL A 82 -16.80 -15.23 10.83
C VAL A 82 -17.55 -13.93 11.02
N ILE A 83 -16.88 -12.80 10.94
CA ILE A 83 -17.48 -11.46 10.99
C ILE A 83 -16.98 -10.69 9.78
N THR A 84 -17.89 -10.33 8.87
CA THR A 84 -17.54 -9.65 7.63
C THR A 84 -18.72 -8.86 7.07
N GLN A 85 -18.48 -8.03 6.08
CA GLN A 85 -19.54 -7.34 5.37
C GLN A 85 -20.21 -8.26 4.33
N HIS A 86 -19.42 -9.04 3.61
CA HIS A 86 -19.89 -9.91 2.54
C HIS A 86 -19.27 -11.30 2.68
N VAL A 87 -20.11 -12.33 2.78
CA VAL A 87 -19.67 -13.73 2.72
C VAL A 87 -19.90 -14.24 1.31
N ASN A 88 -18.80 -14.44 0.59
CA ASN A 88 -18.82 -15.07 -0.73
C ASN A 88 -18.07 -16.41 -0.65
N LEU A 89 -18.82 -17.50 -0.55
CA LEU A 89 -18.28 -18.85 -0.48
C LEU A 89 -18.24 -19.47 -1.88
N VAL A 90 -17.07 -19.99 -2.24
CA VAL A 90 -16.92 -20.86 -3.39
C VAL A 90 -17.50 -22.23 -3.02
N GLU A 91 -17.96 -23.01 -3.99
CA GLU A 91 -18.59 -24.32 -3.79
C GLU A 91 -17.79 -25.25 -2.88
N ALA A 92 -16.46 -25.28 -3.02
CA ALA A 92 -15.58 -26.07 -2.17
C ALA A 92 -15.61 -25.63 -0.70
N ASP A 93 -15.65 -24.32 -0.43
CA ASP A 93 -15.77 -23.77 0.93
C ASP A 93 -17.17 -24.01 1.51
N LEU A 94 -18.21 -23.95 0.69
CA LEU A 94 -19.58 -24.24 1.12
C LEU A 94 -19.73 -25.72 1.54
N ASN A 95 -19.22 -26.63 0.73
CA ASN A 95 -19.22 -28.06 1.06
C ASN A 95 -18.41 -28.34 2.34
N ALA A 96 -17.27 -27.68 2.49
CA ALA A 96 -16.45 -27.80 3.71
C ALA A 96 -17.15 -27.22 4.94
N LEU A 97 -17.89 -26.12 4.82
CA LEU A 97 -18.72 -25.54 5.89
C LEU A 97 -19.76 -26.57 6.39
N LEU A 98 -20.47 -27.21 5.46
CA LEU A 98 -21.49 -28.22 5.80
C LEU A 98 -20.87 -29.46 6.43
N ASP A 99 -19.75 -29.94 5.90
CA ASP A 99 -19.01 -31.08 6.42
C ASP A 99 -18.48 -30.80 7.84
N LEU A 100 -17.91 -29.62 8.08
CA LEU A 100 -17.50 -29.20 9.42
C LEU A 100 -18.68 -29.18 10.40
N ALA A 101 -19.81 -28.62 10.02
CA ALA A 101 -21.01 -28.63 10.86
C ALA A 101 -21.51 -30.05 11.13
N GLN A 102 -21.56 -30.92 10.12
CA GLN A 102 -21.95 -32.33 10.28
C GLN A 102 -21.03 -33.10 11.27
N ARG A 103 -19.75 -32.78 11.30
CA ARG A 103 -18.77 -33.36 12.25
C ARG A 103 -18.89 -32.83 13.68
N GLY A 104 -19.80 -31.88 13.96
CA GLY A 104 -20.04 -31.32 15.30
C GLY A 104 -19.37 -29.99 15.58
N ASN A 105 -18.81 -29.33 14.58
CA ASN A 105 -18.33 -27.97 14.75
C ASN A 105 -19.49 -26.99 14.84
N LYS A 106 -19.31 -25.92 15.61
CA LYS A 106 -20.27 -24.84 15.73
C LYS A 106 -19.77 -23.62 14.94
N ILE A 107 -20.62 -23.06 14.11
CA ILE A 107 -20.18 -22.02 13.18
C ILE A 107 -21.12 -20.82 13.31
N LEU A 108 -20.57 -19.64 13.61
CA LEU A 108 -21.32 -18.40 13.61
C LEU A 108 -20.80 -17.49 12.49
N ILE A 109 -21.71 -17.10 11.60
CA ILE A 109 -21.44 -16.23 10.48
C ILE A 109 -22.27 -14.96 10.63
N ALA A 110 -21.58 -13.85 10.96
CA ALA A 110 -22.16 -12.51 10.99
C ALA A 110 -21.79 -11.76 9.71
N ALA A 111 -22.76 -11.50 8.84
CA ALA A 111 -22.52 -10.83 7.56
C ALA A 111 -23.71 -9.97 7.12
N SER A 112 -23.40 -8.87 6.42
CA SER A 112 -24.43 -8.00 5.81
C SER A 112 -25.00 -8.60 4.53
N SER A 113 -24.24 -9.40 3.81
CA SER A 113 -24.74 -10.14 2.65
C SER A 113 -24.11 -11.52 2.55
N PHE A 114 -24.87 -12.44 2.02
CA PHE A 114 -24.50 -13.83 1.85
C PHE A 114 -24.51 -14.19 0.36
N SER A 115 -23.67 -15.15 -0.06
CA SER A 115 -23.70 -15.66 -1.43
C SER A 115 -25.01 -16.41 -1.69
N THR A 116 -25.50 -16.35 -2.93
CA THR A 116 -26.73 -17.09 -3.36
C THR A 116 -26.56 -18.57 -3.12
N SER A 117 -25.40 -19.16 -3.36
CA SER A 117 -25.14 -20.57 -3.09
C SER A 117 -25.33 -20.95 -1.62
N LEU A 118 -24.93 -20.07 -0.68
CA LEU A 118 -25.13 -20.30 0.76
C LEU A 118 -26.62 -20.16 1.13
N SER A 119 -27.30 -19.11 0.63
CA SER A 119 -28.71 -18.87 0.93
C SER A 119 -29.62 -19.96 0.35
N ASP A 120 -29.37 -20.42 -0.87
CA ASP A 120 -30.12 -21.51 -1.49
C ASP A 120 -29.91 -22.84 -0.73
N THR A 121 -28.68 -23.15 -0.30
CA THR A 121 -28.36 -24.38 0.41
C THR A 121 -28.97 -24.43 1.81
N LEU A 122 -28.92 -23.30 2.54
CA LEU A 122 -29.51 -23.20 3.89
C LEU A 122 -30.96 -22.71 3.89
N GLY A 123 -31.56 -22.47 2.75
CA GLY A 123 -32.97 -22.14 2.60
C GLY A 123 -33.37 -20.83 3.28
N PHE A 124 -32.58 -19.77 3.14
CA PHE A 124 -32.94 -18.46 3.66
C PHE A 124 -32.80 -17.37 2.60
N ASP A 125 -33.45 -16.24 2.83
CA ASP A 125 -33.31 -15.04 2.02
C ASP A 125 -33.22 -13.82 2.95
N ASN A 126 -32.49 -12.79 2.53
CA ASN A 126 -32.30 -11.60 3.31
C ASN A 126 -32.53 -10.32 2.49
N SER A 127 -32.99 -9.28 3.16
CA SER A 127 -33.26 -7.98 2.55
C SER A 127 -32.69 -6.83 3.39
N TYR A 128 -32.62 -5.67 2.75
CA TYR A 128 -32.12 -4.44 3.37
C TYR A 128 -33.27 -3.47 3.66
N ALA A 129 -33.22 -2.84 4.81
CA ALA A 129 -33.97 -1.62 5.03
C ALA A 129 -33.29 -0.47 4.27
N TYR A 130 -33.95 0.03 3.27
CA TYR A 130 -33.42 1.14 2.50
C TYR A 130 -33.32 2.41 3.34
N PHE A 131 -32.12 2.95 3.40
CA PHE A 131 -31.85 4.25 3.98
C PHE A 131 -32.34 5.37 3.06
N ASN A 132 -33.25 6.24 3.53
CA ASN A 132 -33.71 7.39 2.74
C ASN A 132 -33.09 8.69 3.26
N PRO A 133 -32.14 9.31 2.50
CA PRO A 133 -31.47 10.53 2.89
C PRO A 133 -32.41 11.74 3.09
N ARG A 134 -33.58 11.73 2.44
CA ARG A 134 -34.55 12.84 2.60
C ARG A 134 -35.21 12.84 3.97
N ARG A 135 -35.50 11.66 4.52
CA ARG A 135 -36.04 11.52 5.87
C ARG A 135 -34.99 11.76 6.96
N MET A 136 -33.73 11.54 6.69
CA MET A 136 -32.67 11.89 7.63
C MET A 136 -32.66 13.39 7.97
N LYS A 137 -33.06 14.28 7.05
CA LYS A 137 -33.24 15.71 7.33
C LYS A 137 -34.42 16.00 8.25
N GLU A 138 -35.47 15.23 8.15
CA GLU A 138 -36.68 15.33 8.96
C GLU A 138 -36.43 14.83 10.40
N TYR A 139 -35.59 13.78 10.54
CA TYR A 139 -35.16 13.24 11.83
C TYR A 139 -34.01 13.98 12.49
N ALA A 140 -33.22 14.78 11.76
CA ALA A 140 -32.09 15.52 12.32
C ALA A 140 -32.51 16.56 13.40
N GLY A 141 -33.79 16.88 13.50
CA GLY A 141 -34.36 17.72 14.57
C GLY A 141 -34.83 16.92 15.78
N ASN A 142 -35.10 15.63 15.65
CA ASN A 142 -35.46 14.74 16.76
C ASN A 142 -34.30 13.75 16.97
N LEU A 143 -34.00 13.47 18.25
CA LEU A 143 -33.05 12.43 18.64
C LEU A 143 -33.31 11.17 17.78
N LEU A 144 -32.32 10.77 16.96
CA LEU A 144 -32.38 9.57 16.14
C LEU A 144 -32.85 8.42 17.04
N GLU A 145 -33.99 7.82 16.69
CA GLU A 145 -34.48 6.66 17.41
C GLU A 145 -33.44 5.54 17.30
N ARG A 146 -33.17 4.88 18.42
CA ARG A 146 -32.19 3.80 18.48
C ARG A 146 -32.79 2.54 17.88
N ASP A 147 -32.02 1.83 17.05
CA ASP A 147 -32.38 0.50 16.59
C ASP A 147 -32.53 -0.45 17.80
N SER A 148 -33.49 -1.35 17.75
CA SER A 148 -33.69 -2.32 18.82
C SER A 148 -33.71 -3.75 18.29
N VAL A 149 -33.08 -4.65 19.04
CA VAL A 149 -33.08 -6.09 18.79
C VAL A 149 -33.62 -6.80 20.01
N CYS A 150 -34.65 -7.61 19.79
CA CYS A 150 -35.27 -8.42 20.83
C CYS A 150 -34.73 -9.85 20.76
N TRP A 151 -34.16 -10.33 21.86
CA TRP A 151 -33.81 -11.74 22.00
C TRP A 151 -35.05 -12.60 22.21
N ILE A 152 -35.24 -13.60 21.40
CA ILE A 152 -36.35 -14.56 21.46
C ILE A 152 -35.87 -16.01 21.50
N GLY A 153 -34.54 -16.24 21.39
CA GLY A 153 -33.95 -17.57 21.44
C GLY A 153 -34.16 -18.24 22.80
N ASP A 154 -33.45 -19.35 23.02
CA ASP A 154 -33.64 -20.27 24.14
C ASP A 154 -34.08 -19.58 25.46
N SER A 155 -35.40 -19.65 25.72
CA SER A 155 -36.02 -19.03 26.92
C SER A 155 -35.70 -19.78 28.22
N ALA A 156 -35.13 -20.97 28.13
CA ALA A 156 -34.70 -21.73 29.31
C ALA A 156 -33.35 -21.22 29.86
N VAL A 157 -32.56 -20.60 29.00
CA VAL A 157 -31.22 -20.08 29.38
C VAL A 157 -31.21 -18.57 29.55
N TYR A 158 -31.93 -17.85 28.71
CA TYR A 158 -31.95 -16.39 28.68
C TYR A 158 -33.37 -15.82 28.64
N ASP A 159 -33.60 -14.83 29.49
CA ASP A 159 -34.87 -14.08 29.46
C ASP A 159 -35.03 -13.29 28.17
N LYS A 160 -36.29 -13.15 27.72
CA LYS A 160 -36.65 -12.26 26.63
C LYS A 160 -36.26 -10.84 26.98
N ARG A 161 -35.34 -10.25 26.22
CA ARG A 161 -34.79 -8.90 26.52
C ARG A 161 -34.60 -8.14 25.20
N THR A 162 -34.91 -6.84 25.22
CA THR A 162 -34.66 -5.91 24.14
C THR A 162 -33.38 -5.12 24.39
N PHE A 163 -32.51 -5.10 23.41
CA PHE A 163 -31.26 -4.34 23.38
C PHE A 163 -31.43 -3.16 22.44
N ARG A 164 -30.87 -2.01 22.80
CA ARG A 164 -30.95 -0.79 22.00
C ARG A 164 -29.57 -0.40 21.52
N PHE A 165 -29.43 -0.30 20.21
CA PHE A 165 -28.17 0.02 19.54
C PHE A 165 -28.20 1.42 18.91
N TYR A 166 -27.06 1.93 18.57
CA TYR A 166 -26.95 3.12 17.74
C TYR A 166 -27.71 2.92 16.42
N PRO A 167 -28.32 3.99 15.88
CA PRO A 167 -29.07 3.90 14.62
C PRO A 167 -28.23 3.35 13.48
N HIS A 168 -28.90 2.66 12.54
CA HIS A 168 -28.32 2.10 11.31
C HIS A 168 -27.35 0.92 11.47
N LEU A 169 -27.25 0.31 12.64
CA LEU A 169 -26.47 -0.90 12.83
C LEU A 169 -27.23 -2.19 12.48
N CYS A 170 -28.55 -2.14 12.46
CA CYS A 170 -29.45 -3.31 12.30
C CYS A 170 -30.31 -3.25 11.02
N GLY A 171 -29.79 -2.70 9.95
CA GLY A 171 -30.55 -2.44 8.72
C GLY A 171 -30.83 -3.68 7.83
N ILE A 172 -30.41 -4.88 8.20
CA ILE A 172 -30.53 -6.08 7.39
C ILE A 172 -31.26 -7.16 8.19
N TYR A 173 -32.14 -7.89 7.55
CA TYR A 173 -33.00 -8.89 8.18
C TYR A 173 -33.28 -10.06 7.24
N PHE A 174 -33.70 -11.21 7.81
CA PHE A 174 -34.14 -12.36 7.04
C PHE A 174 -35.63 -12.20 6.64
N THR A 175 -35.90 -12.35 5.35
CA THR A 175 -37.26 -12.31 4.78
C THR A 175 -37.91 -13.68 4.72
N LYS A 176 -37.08 -14.71 4.47
CA LYS A 176 -37.50 -16.12 4.42
C LYS A 176 -36.47 -16.97 5.12
N TYR A 177 -36.89 -18.02 5.74
CA TYR A 177 -36.02 -19.06 6.31
C TYR A 177 -36.75 -20.40 6.37
N ASP A 178 -36.01 -21.48 6.28
CA ASP A 178 -36.52 -22.83 6.33
C ASP A 178 -37.00 -23.17 7.75
N SER A 179 -38.00 -24.11 7.83
CA SER A 179 -38.60 -24.61 9.08
C SER A 179 -37.58 -25.25 10.03
N LEU A 180 -36.41 -25.67 9.54
CA LEU A 180 -35.30 -26.18 10.35
C LEU A 180 -34.51 -25.07 11.05
N SER A 181 -34.69 -23.85 10.64
CA SER A 181 -34.00 -22.69 11.21
C SER A 181 -34.81 -22.05 12.31
N LEU A 182 -34.22 -21.84 13.47
CA LEU A 182 -34.86 -21.25 14.64
C LEU A 182 -34.44 -19.79 14.77
N PRO A 183 -35.37 -18.83 14.85
CA PRO A 183 -35.05 -17.44 15.05
C PRO A 183 -34.57 -17.21 16.49
N LEU A 184 -33.37 -16.61 16.64
CA LEU A 184 -32.77 -16.26 17.95
C LEU A 184 -33.06 -14.83 18.36
N ALA A 185 -33.12 -13.93 17.40
CA ALA A 185 -33.35 -12.52 17.64
C ALA A 185 -34.14 -11.88 16.49
N THR A 186 -34.99 -10.93 16.84
CA THR A 186 -35.77 -10.13 15.90
C THR A 186 -35.43 -8.66 16.03
N SER A 187 -35.41 -7.94 14.94
CA SER A 187 -35.16 -6.50 14.93
C SER A 187 -36.49 -5.74 14.88
N ARG A 188 -36.60 -4.73 15.72
CA ARG A 188 -37.60 -3.68 15.57
C ARG A 188 -36.93 -2.49 14.91
N ILE A 189 -37.06 -2.36 13.63
CA ILE A 189 -36.53 -1.24 12.88
C ILE A 189 -37.67 -0.26 12.68
N ASP A 190 -37.82 0.70 13.58
CA ASP A 190 -38.85 1.73 13.46
C ASP A 190 -38.69 2.57 12.19
N SER A 191 -37.46 2.66 11.67
CA SER A 191 -37.15 3.25 10.37
C SER A 191 -37.69 2.42 9.17
N MET A 192 -38.00 1.12 9.34
CA MET A 192 -38.57 0.28 8.27
C MET A 192 -40.07 0.48 8.09
N GLN A 193 -40.83 0.78 9.15
CA GLN A 193 -42.25 1.09 9.03
C GLN A 193 -42.54 2.25 8.07
N MET A 194 -41.51 3.00 7.73
CA MET A 194 -41.61 4.20 6.89
C MET A 194 -41.58 3.94 5.38
N PHE A 195 -41.28 2.72 4.92
CA PHE A 195 -41.01 2.47 3.48
C PHE A 195 -41.94 1.46 2.83
N ASN A 196 -42.60 0.65 3.62
CA ASN A 196 -43.45 -0.40 3.05
C ASN A 196 -44.72 -0.53 3.88
N ASP A 197 -45.83 -0.01 3.38
CA ASP A 197 -47.17 -0.23 3.94
C ASP A 197 -47.59 -1.72 4.00
N SER A 198 -46.69 -2.60 3.52
CA SER A 198 -46.91 -4.06 3.42
C SER A 198 -45.98 -4.88 4.34
N LEU A 199 -45.22 -4.26 5.24
CA LEU A 199 -44.46 -5.03 6.25
C LEU A 199 -45.49 -5.62 7.25
N PRO A 200 -45.46 -6.94 7.48
CA PRO A 200 -46.29 -7.55 8.50
C PRO A 200 -45.94 -6.98 9.88
N ASP A 201 -46.91 -6.97 10.79
CA ASP A 201 -46.74 -6.64 12.21
C ASP A 201 -45.71 -7.51 12.96
N CYS A 202 -44.95 -8.32 12.21
CA CYS A 202 -43.91 -9.22 12.69
C CYS A 202 -42.57 -8.57 12.62
N PHE A 203 -41.85 -8.54 13.74
CA PHE A 203 -40.48 -8.14 13.81
C PHE A 203 -39.59 -9.14 13.03
N PRO A 204 -38.93 -8.74 11.96
CA PRO A 204 -38.15 -9.67 11.15
C PRO A 204 -36.94 -10.23 11.92
N PRO A 205 -36.61 -11.52 11.74
CA PRO A 205 -35.43 -12.09 12.38
C PRO A 205 -34.14 -11.52 11.82
N VAL A 206 -33.16 -11.33 12.73
CA VAL A 206 -31.82 -10.87 12.42
C VAL A 206 -30.74 -11.89 12.81
N ALA A 207 -31.14 -12.91 13.56
CA ALA A 207 -30.28 -14.04 13.88
C ALA A 207 -31.08 -15.34 13.81
N LEU A 208 -30.51 -16.33 13.13
CA LEU A 208 -31.07 -17.66 12.95
C LEU A 208 -30.06 -18.71 13.43
N SER A 209 -30.54 -19.75 14.09
CA SER A 209 -29.79 -20.95 14.40
C SER A 209 -30.32 -22.11 13.54
N ARG A 210 -29.44 -22.85 12.90
CA ARG A 210 -29.77 -24.03 12.11
C ARG A 210 -28.89 -25.21 12.58
N PRO A 211 -29.48 -26.24 13.16
CA PRO A 211 -28.75 -27.47 13.44
C PRO A 211 -28.40 -28.19 12.12
N VAL A 212 -27.17 -28.67 12.02
CA VAL A 212 -26.68 -29.42 10.85
C VAL A 212 -25.84 -30.60 11.35
N GLY A 213 -26.35 -31.82 11.20
CA GLY A 213 -25.72 -33.00 11.75
C GLY A 213 -25.62 -32.96 13.28
N SER A 214 -24.39 -33.07 13.82
CA SER A 214 -24.12 -32.93 15.26
C SER A 214 -23.68 -31.53 15.68
N GLY A 215 -23.56 -30.60 14.73
CA GLY A 215 -23.17 -29.22 14.96
C GLY A 215 -24.30 -28.22 14.69
N GLU A 216 -23.93 -26.96 14.62
CA GLU A 216 -24.85 -25.84 14.49
C GLU A 216 -24.27 -24.73 13.61
N ILE A 217 -25.09 -24.13 12.75
CA ILE A 217 -24.73 -22.92 12.00
C ILE A 217 -25.63 -21.78 12.47
N VAL A 218 -25.03 -20.76 13.05
CA VAL A 218 -25.72 -19.52 13.45
C VAL A 218 -25.46 -18.44 12.40
N LEU A 219 -26.50 -17.90 11.82
CA LEU A 219 -26.46 -16.83 10.82
C LEU A 219 -26.95 -15.52 11.45
N VAL A 220 -26.17 -14.45 11.30
CA VAL A 220 -26.49 -13.12 11.86
C VAL A 220 -26.36 -12.08 10.76
N THR A 221 -27.41 -11.27 10.55
CA THR A 221 -27.42 -10.22 9.52
C THR A 221 -26.86 -8.88 10.00
N THR A 222 -26.48 -8.79 11.26
CA THR A 222 -26.06 -7.54 11.90
C THR A 222 -24.59 -7.55 12.33
N PRO A 223 -23.61 -7.69 11.38
CA PRO A 223 -22.19 -7.78 11.71
C PRO A 223 -21.66 -6.50 12.38
N LEU A 224 -22.26 -5.34 12.12
CA LEU A 224 -21.83 -4.07 12.71
C LEU A 224 -21.99 -4.03 14.26
N LEU A 225 -22.84 -4.90 14.81
CA LEU A 225 -22.98 -5.01 16.27
C LEU A 225 -21.73 -5.58 16.95
N PHE A 226 -20.92 -6.36 16.21
CA PHE A 226 -19.67 -6.94 16.70
C PHE A 226 -18.49 -5.96 16.63
N THR A 227 -18.70 -4.77 16.07
CA THR A 227 -17.67 -3.75 15.98
C THR A 227 -17.48 -3.01 17.31
N ASN A 228 -16.37 -2.28 17.43
CA ASN A 228 -16.09 -1.44 18.60
C ASN A 228 -17.27 -0.50 18.92
N TYR A 229 -17.88 0.08 17.88
CA TYR A 229 -19.01 1.01 18.03
C TYR A 229 -20.27 0.31 18.51
N GLY A 230 -20.60 -0.86 17.96
CA GLY A 230 -21.79 -1.61 18.37
C GLY A 230 -21.67 -2.21 19.76
N MET A 231 -20.50 -2.76 20.09
CA MET A 231 -20.27 -3.45 21.36
C MET A 231 -20.19 -2.53 22.57
N LEU A 232 -19.60 -1.32 22.42
CA LEU A 232 -19.38 -0.39 23.52
C LEU A 232 -20.65 0.40 23.92
N ASP A 233 -21.76 0.23 23.24
CA ASP A 233 -22.99 0.95 23.50
C ASP A 233 -23.84 0.25 24.57
N GLY A 234 -23.83 0.77 25.79
CA GLY A 234 -24.64 0.26 26.88
C GLY A 234 -24.43 -1.21 27.21
N ASP A 235 -25.51 -1.97 27.32
CA ASP A 235 -25.50 -3.41 27.66
C ASP A 235 -25.41 -4.32 26.42
N ASN A 236 -25.07 -3.79 25.26
CA ASN A 236 -25.15 -4.52 24.01
C ASN A 236 -24.14 -5.66 23.90
N ALA A 237 -23.05 -5.61 24.63
CA ALA A 237 -22.14 -6.73 24.79
C ALA A 237 -22.87 -7.99 25.28
N ALA A 238 -23.90 -7.86 26.14
CA ALA A 238 -24.69 -9.00 26.61
C ALA A 238 -25.49 -9.68 25.48
N TYR A 239 -25.95 -8.93 24.48
CA TYR A 239 -26.58 -9.51 23.29
C TYR A 239 -25.57 -10.37 22.50
N LEU A 240 -24.37 -9.84 22.28
CA LEU A 240 -23.33 -10.57 21.56
C LEU A 240 -22.90 -11.84 22.31
N PHE A 241 -22.77 -11.78 23.62
CA PHE A 241 -22.46 -12.96 24.44
C PHE A 241 -23.57 -14.01 24.44
N ARG A 242 -24.85 -13.62 24.27
CA ARG A 242 -25.95 -14.58 24.04
C ARG A 242 -25.78 -15.30 22.70
N LEU A 243 -25.41 -14.61 21.63
CA LEU A 243 -25.09 -15.24 20.33
C LEU A 243 -23.87 -16.17 20.45
N LEU A 244 -22.83 -15.72 21.14
CA LEU A 244 -21.62 -16.50 21.35
C LEU A 244 -21.82 -17.71 22.25
N SER A 245 -22.88 -17.75 23.08
CA SER A 245 -23.20 -18.92 23.90
C SER A 245 -23.51 -20.17 23.08
N HIS A 246 -23.94 -20.02 21.82
CA HIS A 246 -24.08 -21.11 20.87
C HIS A 246 -22.75 -21.77 20.52
N LEU A 247 -21.63 -21.04 20.66
CA LEU A 247 -20.26 -21.54 20.43
C LEU A 247 -19.64 -22.19 21.66
N LYS A 248 -20.29 -22.18 22.81
CA LYS A 248 -19.75 -22.68 24.10
C LYS A 248 -19.43 -24.18 24.04
N GLY A 249 -18.40 -24.57 24.78
CA GLY A 249 -17.95 -25.97 24.94
C GLY A 249 -16.90 -26.40 23.90
N LEU A 250 -16.48 -25.51 23.02
CA LEU A 250 -15.43 -25.76 22.04
C LEU A 250 -14.50 -24.53 21.96
N PRO A 251 -13.22 -24.71 21.63
CA PRO A 251 -12.31 -23.59 21.43
C PRO A 251 -12.78 -22.74 20.24
N VAL A 252 -12.86 -21.42 20.45
CA VAL A 252 -13.35 -20.49 19.44
C VAL A 252 -12.20 -20.00 18.56
N VAL A 253 -12.35 -20.17 17.27
CA VAL A 253 -11.41 -19.68 16.27
C VAL A 253 -12.13 -18.66 15.39
N ARG A 254 -11.74 -17.39 15.46
CA ARG A 254 -12.23 -16.39 14.54
C ARG A 254 -11.37 -16.37 13.27
N THR A 255 -11.99 -16.46 12.12
CA THR A 255 -11.27 -16.35 10.85
C THR A 255 -11.54 -15.01 10.16
N GLU A 256 -10.46 -14.39 9.68
CA GLU A 256 -10.49 -13.19 8.83
C GLU A 256 -10.34 -13.51 7.33
N ALA A 257 -10.38 -14.81 6.95
CA ALA A 257 -10.22 -15.22 5.55
C ALA A 257 -11.29 -14.63 4.61
N TYR A 258 -12.48 -14.35 5.15
CA TYR A 258 -13.61 -13.79 4.41
C TYR A 258 -13.78 -12.27 4.62
N GLY A 259 -12.84 -11.64 5.32
CA GLY A 259 -12.84 -10.19 5.56
C GLY A 259 -12.60 -9.37 4.29
N VAL A 260 -12.99 -8.11 4.32
CA VAL A 260 -12.82 -7.16 3.19
C VAL A 260 -11.35 -7.05 2.74
N GLY A 261 -10.40 -7.34 3.64
CA GLY A 261 -8.97 -7.36 3.34
C GLY A 261 -8.42 -8.66 2.75
N ALA A 262 -9.17 -9.76 2.82
CA ALA A 262 -8.70 -11.08 2.39
C ALA A 262 -8.76 -11.29 0.86
N GLN A 263 -9.65 -10.58 0.18
CA GLN A 263 -9.86 -10.70 -1.27
C GLN A 263 -9.16 -9.64 -2.12
N VAL A 264 -8.57 -8.64 -1.49
CA VAL A 264 -7.81 -7.63 -2.22
C VAL A 264 -6.35 -8.10 -2.24
N GLU A 265 -5.89 -8.64 -3.36
CA GLU A 265 -4.49 -8.55 -3.70
C GLU A 265 -4.14 -7.06 -3.72
N VAL A 266 -3.80 -6.54 -2.56
CA VAL A 266 -3.36 -5.16 -2.43
C VAL A 266 -2.02 -5.11 -3.15
N SER A 267 -2.00 -4.57 -4.37
CA SER A 267 -0.73 -4.31 -5.02
C SER A 267 0.17 -3.59 -4.01
N PRO A 268 1.47 -3.93 -3.94
CA PRO A 268 2.39 -3.30 -2.97
C PRO A 268 2.28 -1.77 -2.97
N PHE A 269 2.02 -1.18 -4.14
CA PHE A 269 1.82 0.25 -4.30
C PHE A 269 0.55 0.76 -3.59
N ARG A 270 -0.55 0.02 -3.68
CA ARG A 270 -1.81 0.36 -2.98
C ARG A 270 -1.67 0.24 -1.46
N TYR A 271 -0.87 -0.74 -1.00
CA TYR A 271 -0.51 -0.86 0.41
C TYR A 271 0.28 0.35 0.90
N PHE A 272 1.28 0.82 0.13
CA PHE A 272 2.03 2.05 0.45
C PHE A 272 1.11 3.28 0.54
N LEU A 273 0.10 3.39 -0.31
CA LEU A 273 -0.86 4.49 -0.29
C LEU A 273 -1.90 4.39 0.83
N SER A 274 -2.20 3.19 1.32
CA SER A 274 -3.20 2.98 2.38
C SER A 274 -2.65 3.34 3.77
N GLN A 275 -1.37 3.09 4.03
CA GLN A 275 -0.72 3.37 5.30
C GLN A 275 -0.22 4.81 5.34
N ARG A 276 -0.70 5.62 6.30
CA ARG A 276 -0.31 7.04 6.42
C ARG A 276 1.21 7.26 6.41
N PRO A 277 2.04 6.55 7.25
CA PRO A 277 3.48 6.77 7.26
C PRO A 277 4.13 6.45 5.91
N LEU A 278 3.72 5.35 5.26
CA LEU A 278 4.29 4.90 3.99
C LEU A 278 3.89 5.84 2.83
N ARG A 279 2.68 6.34 2.83
CA ARG A 279 2.20 7.33 1.87
C ARG A 279 3.02 8.63 1.93
N TRP A 280 3.28 9.12 3.14
CA TRP A 280 4.13 10.30 3.32
C TRP A 280 5.58 10.05 2.91
N ALA A 281 6.12 8.88 3.23
CA ALA A 281 7.45 8.48 2.77
C ALA A 281 7.53 8.46 1.23
N LEU A 282 6.49 7.94 0.56
CA LEU A 282 6.40 7.93 -0.90
C LEU A 282 6.36 9.35 -1.49
N TYR A 283 5.52 10.23 -0.93
CA TYR A 283 5.43 11.63 -1.38
C TYR A 283 6.73 12.37 -1.17
N LEU A 284 7.41 12.16 -0.05
CA LEU A 284 8.70 12.75 0.25
C LEU A 284 9.78 12.26 -0.72
N THR A 285 9.80 10.97 -1.02
CA THR A 285 10.72 10.40 -2.00
C THR A 285 10.48 10.99 -3.40
N MET A 286 9.23 11.11 -3.84
CA MET A 286 8.89 11.75 -5.10
C MET A 286 9.31 13.22 -5.13
N LEU A 287 9.08 13.95 -4.04
CA LEU A 287 9.50 15.35 -3.92
C LEU A 287 11.02 15.48 -4.04
N VAL A 288 11.77 14.63 -3.32
CA VAL A 288 13.24 14.61 -3.40
C VAL A 288 13.72 14.30 -4.81
N LEU A 289 13.11 13.34 -5.50
CA LEU A 289 13.44 13.01 -6.90
C LEU A 289 13.18 14.19 -7.84
N VAL A 290 12.03 14.87 -7.69
CA VAL A 290 11.71 16.05 -8.50
C VAL A 290 12.72 17.17 -8.24
N LEU A 291 13.04 17.45 -6.98
CA LEU A 291 14.06 18.44 -6.62
C LEU A 291 15.43 18.06 -7.17
N PHE A 292 15.82 16.80 -7.07
CA PHE A 292 17.06 16.30 -7.65
C PHE A 292 17.11 16.52 -9.16
N MET A 293 16.02 16.21 -9.89
CA MET A 293 15.93 16.45 -11.33
C MET A 293 16.04 17.94 -11.66
N VAL A 294 15.32 18.80 -10.93
CA VAL A 294 15.37 20.27 -11.15
C VAL A 294 16.78 20.82 -10.90
N PHE A 295 17.44 20.40 -9.83
CA PHE A 295 18.80 20.86 -9.53
C PHE A 295 19.83 20.29 -10.51
N THR A 296 19.69 19.04 -10.93
CA THR A 296 20.59 18.41 -11.90
C THR A 296 20.39 19.01 -13.30
N ALA A 297 19.15 19.30 -13.70
CA ALA A 297 18.84 19.95 -14.96
C ALA A 297 19.42 21.39 -15.02
N ARG A 298 19.37 22.13 -13.90
CA ARG A 298 19.98 23.48 -13.84
C ARG A 298 21.52 23.47 -13.86
N ARG A 299 22.17 22.39 -13.44
CA ARG A 299 23.65 22.30 -13.35
C ARG A 299 24.32 21.82 -14.63
N ARG A 300 23.62 21.57 -15.72
CA ARG A 300 24.26 21.41 -17.03
C ARG A 300 24.73 22.76 -17.58
N GLN A 301 25.64 23.44 -16.83
CA GLN A 301 26.53 24.38 -17.49
C GLN A 301 27.25 23.58 -18.57
N ARG A 302 27.21 24.10 -19.80
CA ARG A 302 28.03 23.59 -20.89
C ARG A 302 29.45 23.46 -20.35
N ALA A 303 30.02 22.26 -20.42
CA ALA A 303 31.43 22.09 -20.15
C ALA A 303 32.15 23.16 -20.96
N ILE A 304 32.81 24.11 -20.30
CA ILE A 304 33.66 25.09 -20.99
C ILE A 304 34.63 24.21 -21.79
N PRO A 305 34.60 24.27 -23.12
CA PRO A 305 35.51 23.45 -23.91
C PRO A 305 36.93 23.89 -23.46
N VAL A 306 37.70 22.93 -23.01
CA VAL A 306 39.13 23.19 -22.73
C VAL A 306 39.74 23.63 -24.05
N ILE A 307 39.97 24.94 -24.20
CA ILE A 307 40.65 25.47 -25.38
C ILE A 307 42.05 24.91 -25.27
N ARG A 308 42.36 23.88 -26.05
CA ARG A 308 43.74 23.40 -26.23
C ARG A 308 44.51 24.56 -26.87
N GLU A 309 45.67 24.90 -26.26
CA GLU A 309 46.56 25.83 -26.88
C GLU A 309 46.77 25.46 -28.36
N PRO A 310 46.68 26.43 -29.30
CA PRO A 310 46.82 26.13 -30.72
C PRO A 310 48.15 25.47 -30.94
N ALA A 311 48.13 24.22 -31.34
CA ALA A 311 49.35 23.47 -31.68
C ALA A 311 50.08 24.23 -32.77
N ASN A 312 51.37 24.51 -32.57
CA ASN A 312 52.19 25.17 -33.58
C ASN A 312 52.40 24.18 -34.71
N ARG A 313 51.55 24.28 -35.76
CA ARG A 313 51.57 23.38 -36.91
C ARG A 313 52.93 23.39 -37.61
N ASN A 314 53.67 24.50 -37.53
CA ASN A 314 55.00 24.58 -38.10
C ASN A 314 55.98 23.71 -37.33
N LEU A 315 55.86 23.62 -36.00
CA LEU A 315 56.69 22.76 -35.17
C LEU A 315 56.35 21.28 -35.43
N GLU A 316 55.08 20.92 -35.45
CA GLU A 316 54.65 19.55 -35.80
C GLU A 316 55.10 19.12 -37.17
N PHE A 317 55.02 20.02 -38.15
CA PHE A 317 55.51 19.73 -39.50
C PHE A 317 57.04 19.54 -39.50
N ALA A 318 57.77 20.37 -38.77
CA ALA A 318 59.22 20.23 -38.68
C ALA A 318 59.66 18.90 -38.01
N GLU A 319 58.92 18.51 -36.92
CA GLU A 319 59.14 17.22 -36.27
C GLU A 319 58.82 16.04 -37.19
N LEU A 320 57.68 16.13 -37.91
CA LEU A 320 57.30 15.10 -38.88
C LEU A 320 58.37 14.93 -39.96
N ILE A 321 58.83 16.03 -40.51
CA ILE A 321 59.90 16.01 -41.53
C ILE A 321 61.20 15.48 -40.93
N GLY A 322 61.58 15.91 -39.71
CA GLY A 322 62.72 15.38 -39.01
C GLY A 322 62.67 13.87 -38.83
N THR A 323 61.51 13.38 -38.41
CA THR A 323 61.26 11.93 -38.22
C THR A 323 61.35 11.15 -39.50
N LEU A 324 60.78 11.68 -40.60
CA LEU A 324 60.84 11.07 -41.92
C LEU A 324 62.30 10.97 -42.43
N TYR A 325 63.08 12.00 -42.27
CA TYR A 325 64.50 11.98 -42.64
C TYR A 325 65.32 11.00 -41.79
N TYR A 326 65.01 10.93 -40.48
CA TYR A 326 65.67 9.99 -39.57
C TYR A 326 65.36 8.54 -39.94
N GLN A 327 64.06 8.23 -40.25
CA GLN A 327 63.63 6.90 -40.65
C GLN A 327 64.25 6.46 -41.98
N LYS A 328 64.50 7.38 -42.94
CA LYS A 328 65.12 7.11 -44.25
C LYS A 328 66.57 6.74 -44.17
N LYS A 329 67.23 6.91 -42.98
CA LYS A 329 68.64 6.58 -42.70
C LYS A 329 69.68 7.13 -43.71
N ASN A 330 69.28 8.11 -44.53
CA ASN A 330 70.16 8.71 -45.53
C ASN A 330 70.73 10.04 -44.97
N HIS A 331 71.68 9.94 -44.06
CA HIS A 331 72.25 11.09 -43.38
C HIS A 331 73.12 11.94 -44.34
N ALA A 332 73.67 11.34 -45.39
CA ALA A 332 74.46 12.06 -46.40
C ALA A 332 73.62 13.09 -47.17
N ASP A 333 72.38 12.70 -47.57
CA ASP A 333 71.46 13.63 -48.25
C ASP A 333 71.00 14.76 -47.35
N LEU A 334 70.79 14.47 -46.06
CA LEU A 334 70.44 15.51 -45.06
C LEU A 334 71.54 16.52 -44.88
N VAL A 335 72.76 16.05 -44.72
CA VAL A 335 73.94 16.93 -44.59
C VAL A 335 74.15 17.78 -45.85
N ARG A 336 73.99 17.19 -47.02
CA ARG A 336 74.08 17.93 -48.29
C ARG A 336 73.01 19.03 -48.39
N LYS A 337 71.78 18.74 -48.03
CA LYS A 337 70.69 19.73 -48.02
C LYS A 337 70.92 20.83 -47.02
N LYS A 338 71.34 20.50 -45.78
CA LYS A 338 71.72 21.50 -44.80
C LYS A 338 72.86 22.38 -45.26
N PHE A 339 73.82 21.81 -45.92
CA PHE A 339 74.90 22.56 -46.47
C PHE A 339 74.45 23.57 -47.53
N ILE A 340 73.58 23.14 -48.45
CA ILE A 340 72.99 24.02 -49.48
C ILE A 340 72.22 25.18 -48.83
N TYR A 341 71.35 24.88 -47.81
CA TYR A 341 70.64 25.94 -47.09
C TYR A 341 71.58 26.89 -46.32
N PHE A 342 72.64 26.34 -45.77
CA PHE A 342 73.66 27.16 -45.10
C PHE A 342 74.38 28.04 -46.09
N ALA A 343 74.81 27.51 -47.21
CA ALA A 343 75.48 28.26 -48.29
C ALA A 343 74.54 29.37 -48.85
N GLU A 344 73.27 29.08 -49.07
CA GLU A 344 72.29 30.06 -49.52
C GLU A 344 72.06 31.15 -48.43
N SER A 345 72.03 30.77 -47.16
CA SER A 345 71.92 31.72 -46.05
C SER A 345 73.18 32.66 -45.97
N LEU A 346 74.34 32.13 -46.18
CA LEU A 346 75.55 32.94 -46.25
C LEU A 346 75.56 33.88 -47.47
N ARG A 347 75.08 33.36 -48.61
CA ARG A 347 74.99 34.17 -49.81
C ARG A 347 73.99 35.31 -49.60
N ARG A 348 72.82 35.04 -48.94
CA ARG A 348 71.75 36.02 -48.73
C ARG A 348 72.16 37.09 -47.66
N ASN A 349 72.75 36.66 -46.55
CA ASN A 349 72.99 37.55 -45.40
C ASN A 349 74.32 38.23 -45.48
N ILE A 350 75.36 37.56 -46.01
CA ILE A 350 76.73 38.08 -45.98
C ILE A 350 77.29 38.29 -47.41
N GLN A 351 76.51 37.94 -48.43
CA GLN A 351 76.89 38.05 -49.83
C GLN A 351 78.22 37.34 -50.14
N VAL A 352 78.43 36.16 -49.61
CA VAL A 352 79.55 35.25 -49.86
C VAL A 352 79.06 33.98 -50.50
N ASP A 353 79.61 33.67 -51.66
CA ASP A 353 79.26 32.42 -52.34
C ASP A 353 80.33 31.39 -51.98
N VAL A 354 79.83 30.25 -51.44
CA VAL A 354 80.69 29.17 -50.93
C VAL A 354 81.10 28.20 -52.07
N GLU A 355 80.33 28.22 -53.20
CA GLU A 355 80.56 27.34 -54.32
C GLU A 355 81.50 27.90 -55.39
N ASP A 356 81.72 29.22 -55.33
CA ASP A 356 82.55 29.91 -56.43
C ASP A 356 84.02 30.15 -56.05
N ASP A 357 84.44 29.87 -54.82
CA ASP A 357 85.82 30.12 -54.35
C ASP A 357 86.60 28.79 -54.20
N SER A 358 87.53 28.57 -55.10
CA SER A 358 88.37 27.37 -55.13
C SER A 358 89.52 27.34 -54.12
N ASP A 359 89.62 28.39 -53.22
CA ASP A 359 90.66 28.48 -52.24
C ASP A 359 90.02 28.64 -50.83
N ASP A 360 90.00 27.51 -50.03
CA ASP A 360 89.40 27.47 -48.66
C ASP A 360 89.91 28.52 -47.72
N ASN A 361 91.17 28.92 -47.83
CA ASN A 361 91.77 29.97 -46.98
C ASN A 361 91.29 31.37 -47.33
N ALA A 362 91.01 31.65 -48.61
CA ALA A 362 90.41 32.90 -49.03
C ALA A 362 88.99 33.06 -48.62
N LEU A 363 88.21 31.97 -48.71
CA LEU A 363 86.82 31.90 -48.29
C LEU A 363 86.68 32.13 -46.77
N SER A 364 87.51 31.47 -45.95
CA SER A 364 87.49 31.61 -44.48
C SER A 364 87.78 33.05 -44.08
N ARG A 365 88.79 33.67 -44.68
CA ARG A 365 89.17 35.10 -44.42
C ARG A 365 88.08 36.06 -44.86
N ARG A 366 87.34 35.80 -45.89
CA ARG A 366 86.16 36.59 -46.35
C ARG A 366 85.04 36.53 -45.38
N ILE A 367 84.70 35.32 -44.88
CA ILE A 367 83.65 35.10 -43.90
C ILE A 367 84.01 35.76 -42.57
N SER A 368 85.22 35.54 -42.07
CA SER A 368 85.72 36.10 -40.83
C SER A 368 85.73 37.65 -40.88
N ARG A 369 86.16 38.27 -41.96
CA ARG A 369 86.11 39.71 -42.14
C ARG A 369 84.69 40.31 -42.14
N LYS A 370 83.67 39.57 -42.66
CA LYS A 370 82.26 40.01 -42.75
C LYS A 370 81.46 39.68 -41.50
N THR A 371 81.77 38.63 -40.76
CA THR A 371 81.08 38.20 -39.54
C THR A 371 81.70 38.77 -38.27
N GLY A 372 82.98 39.27 -38.35
CA GLY A 372 83.67 39.75 -37.20
C GLY A 372 84.19 38.69 -36.20
N THR A 373 84.13 37.42 -36.64
CA THR A 373 84.61 36.25 -35.86
C THR A 373 85.96 35.81 -36.41
N ASP A 374 86.93 35.59 -35.49
CA ASP A 374 88.27 35.07 -35.84
C ASP A 374 88.21 33.60 -36.28
#